data_f2786790967d2ae8bda11336a0465b75
#
_entry.id   f2786790967d2ae8bda11336a0465b75
#
_cell.length_a   1.000
_cell.length_b   1.000
_cell.length_c   1.000
_cell.angle_alpha   90.00
_cell.angle_beta   90.00
_cell.angle_gamma   90.00
#
_symmetry.space_group_name_H-M   'P 1'
#
loop_
_entity.id
_entity.type
_entity.pdbx_description
1 polymer ?
#
loop_
_entity_poly.entity_id
_entity_poly.type
_entity_poly.pdbx_seq_one_letter_code
_entity_poly.pdbx_strand_id
1 'polypeptide(L)'
;MNQKAKRISFVAALCMLWLTSFAQKAITGNVKDANGEPLIGVSISAGGDNGTVTDVDGNYSLKNVSTSTILKFSYVGYDTQELKVGNQNVINVTMQSSYESLDEVVVVGYGVMKKRDLSGSISQLKAKDITADPTTNVLESLQGKIAGLDMTPSSGAVGAGFNFNVRGNRSLTASNAPLILVDGIAYGSDITINPNDIESIEVLKDASTTAIYGSRGANGVIIITTKKGKEGKTKVEFNAYAGPVMKTRMPDIMNAQQNVEFRREALRAANNYTDDSAFLSSEEISLLNSGASVDWLDLVMQSGFTQNYQASVSGGTEKTQASFSLDYQNEKGLLRGDKLNRYGGRLNVTHKLANALEVGASMHINYRDQNSSPNGAYHYART
;
A
#
# COMPACT_ATOMS: atom_id res chain seq x y z
N MET A 1 41.17 20.67 69.53
CA MET A 1 40.78 19.61 68.55
C MET A 1 41.27 20.07 67.18
N ASN A 2 42.30 19.39 66.65
CA ASN A 2 43.19 19.85 65.60
C ASN A 2 42.48 20.02 64.24
N GLN A 3 42.69 21.16 63.58
CA GLN A 3 42.16 21.40 62.21
C GLN A 3 42.59 20.33 61.21
N LYS A 4 43.68 19.63 61.39
CA LYS A 4 44.12 18.49 60.58
C LYS A 4 43.18 17.28 60.70
N ALA A 5 42.65 17.01 61.89
CA ALA A 5 41.72 15.92 62.14
C ALA A 5 40.37 16.17 61.45
N LYS A 6 39.86 17.41 61.39
CA LYS A 6 38.63 17.78 60.66
C LYS A 6 38.77 17.66 59.14
N ARG A 7 39.94 17.98 58.57
CA ARG A 7 40.21 17.80 57.13
C ARG A 7 40.34 16.34 56.74
N ILE A 8 40.94 15.49 57.56
CA ILE A 8 41.06 14.05 57.34
C ILE A 8 39.69 13.40 57.42
N SER A 9 38.84 13.79 58.37
CA SER A 9 37.47 13.29 58.50
C SER A 9 36.56 13.72 57.31
N PHE A 10 36.77 14.93 56.80
CA PHE A 10 36.02 15.42 55.64
C PHE A 10 36.43 14.72 54.32
N VAL A 11 37.72 14.44 54.13
CA VAL A 11 38.22 13.67 52.99
C VAL A 11 37.79 12.21 53.09
N ALA A 12 37.78 11.60 54.25
CA ALA A 12 37.29 10.24 54.46
C ALA A 12 35.76 10.13 54.19
N ALA A 13 34.96 11.13 54.60
CA ALA A 13 33.55 11.21 54.32
C ALA A 13 33.28 11.42 52.82
N LEU A 14 34.10 12.20 52.11
CA LEU A 14 34.02 12.43 50.70
C LEU A 14 34.42 11.17 49.90
N CYS A 15 35.40 10.40 50.36
CA CYS A 15 35.74 9.10 49.75
C CYS A 15 34.70 8.02 50.01
N MET A 16 33.98 8.05 51.12
CA MET A 16 32.85 7.13 51.36
C MET A 16 31.62 7.42 50.48
N LEU A 17 31.45 8.67 50.05
CA LEU A 17 30.37 9.04 49.09
C LEU A 17 30.64 8.57 47.65
N TRP A 18 31.87 8.20 47.30
CA TRP A 18 32.25 7.67 45.99
C TRP A 18 32.11 6.15 45.89
N LEU A 19 31.76 5.45 46.96
CA LEU A 19 31.47 4.03 47.01
C LEU A 19 29.95 3.77 46.85
N THR A 20 29.23 4.59 46.08
CA THR A 20 27.94 4.17 45.54
C THR A 20 28.22 3.08 44.49
N SER A 21 28.39 1.88 45.01
CA SER A 21 28.42 0.66 44.22
C SER A 21 27.24 0.69 43.25
N PHE A 22 27.51 0.82 41.98
CA PHE A 22 26.55 0.44 40.97
C PHE A 22 26.23 -1.04 41.22
N ALA A 23 25.11 -1.31 41.87
CA ALA A 23 24.62 -2.66 42.07
C ALA A 23 24.36 -3.26 40.70
N GLN A 24 25.36 -3.94 40.14
CA GLN A 24 25.24 -4.69 38.91
C GLN A 24 24.33 -5.86 39.16
N LYS A 25 23.14 -5.79 38.60
CA LYS A 25 22.10 -6.78 38.79
C LYS A 25 22.27 -7.91 37.77
N ALA A 26 22.15 -9.15 38.25
CA ALA A 26 22.02 -10.30 37.37
C ALA A 26 20.52 -10.56 37.18
N ILE A 27 20.12 -10.71 35.93
CA ILE A 27 18.75 -11.12 35.52
C ILE A 27 18.80 -12.55 35.07
N THR A 28 17.90 -13.35 35.59
CA THR A 28 17.67 -14.73 35.15
C THR A 28 16.25 -14.90 34.65
N GLY A 29 15.98 -15.97 33.93
CA GLY A 29 14.63 -16.29 33.49
C GLY A 29 14.60 -17.50 32.58
N ASN A 30 13.41 -17.86 32.16
CA ASN A 30 13.16 -18.98 31.27
C ASN A 30 12.37 -18.49 30.05
N VAL A 31 12.74 -18.96 28.89
CA VAL A 31 12.09 -18.65 27.62
C VAL A 31 11.41 -19.90 27.09
N LYS A 32 10.11 -19.80 26.82
CA LYS A 32 9.26 -20.89 26.31
C LYS A 32 8.49 -20.44 25.08
N ASP A 33 7.99 -21.40 24.35
CA ASP A 33 7.01 -21.17 23.30
C ASP A 33 5.56 -21.06 23.87
N ALA A 34 4.58 -20.82 22.98
CA ALA A 34 3.16 -20.75 23.34
C ALA A 34 2.59 -22.07 23.87
N ASN A 35 3.21 -23.20 23.61
CA ASN A 35 2.82 -24.53 24.08
C ASN A 35 3.48 -24.88 25.44
N GLY A 36 4.38 -24.05 25.92
CA GLY A 36 5.11 -24.24 27.17
C GLY A 36 6.43 -25.02 27.03
N GLU A 37 6.87 -25.31 25.78
CA GLU A 37 8.15 -25.97 25.53
C GLU A 37 9.32 -25.00 25.65
N PRO A 38 10.45 -25.41 26.29
CA PRO A 38 11.61 -24.53 26.42
C PRO A 38 12.28 -24.28 25.08
N LEU A 39 12.65 -23.01 24.82
CA LEU A 39 13.33 -22.59 23.58
C LEU A 39 14.84 -22.51 23.83
N ILE A 40 15.59 -23.35 23.12
CA ILE A 40 17.07 -23.46 23.20
C ILE A 40 17.69 -22.48 22.20
N GLY A 41 18.72 -21.72 22.60
CA GLY A 41 19.47 -20.87 21.69
C GLY A 41 18.80 -19.54 21.37
N VAL A 42 17.80 -19.09 22.14
CA VAL A 42 17.22 -17.77 22.02
C VAL A 42 18.28 -16.72 22.34
N SER A 43 18.53 -15.78 21.46
CA SER A 43 19.46 -14.68 21.67
C SER A 43 18.80 -13.58 22.53
N ILE A 44 19.45 -13.24 23.64
CA ILE A 44 19.00 -12.18 24.55
C ILE A 44 20.06 -11.08 24.54
N SER A 45 19.70 -9.87 24.11
CA SER A 45 20.60 -8.72 24.05
C SER A 45 20.09 -7.61 24.98
N ALA A 46 21.02 -7.03 25.75
CA ALA A 46 20.77 -5.86 26.62
C ALA A 46 21.30 -4.54 26.02
N GLY A 47 21.69 -4.57 24.72
CA GLY A 47 22.34 -3.45 24.05
C GLY A 47 23.89 -3.50 24.13
N GLY A 48 24.57 -2.98 23.11
CA GLY A 48 26.03 -3.09 22.95
C GLY A 48 26.46 -4.56 22.86
N ASP A 49 27.59 -4.90 23.50
CA ASP A 49 28.15 -6.25 23.51
C ASP A 49 27.62 -7.14 24.66
N ASN A 50 26.62 -6.66 25.42
CA ASN A 50 26.06 -7.42 26.52
C ASN A 50 24.88 -8.29 26.08
N GLY A 51 25.10 -9.58 25.95
CA GLY A 51 24.10 -10.56 25.54
C GLY A 51 24.39 -11.96 26.06
N THR A 52 23.39 -12.84 25.95
CA THR A 52 23.47 -14.27 26.31
C THR A 52 22.53 -15.08 25.42
N VAL A 53 22.60 -16.39 25.53
CA VAL A 53 21.67 -17.33 24.86
C VAL A 53 21.05 -18.27 25.87
N THR A 54 19.85 -18.78 25.58
CA THR A 54 19.20 -19.80 26.43
C THR A 54 19.88 -21.15 26.33
N ASP A 55 19.88 -21.88 27.44
CA ASP A 55 20.35 -23.26 27.55
C ASP A 55 19.31 -24.27 27.05
N VAL A 56 19.59 -25.58 27.24
CA VAL A 56 18.72 -26.71 26.81
C VAL A 56 17.35 -26.73 27.49
N ASP A 57 17.25 -26.14 28.67
CA ASP A 57 16.00 -26.01 29.44
C ASP A 57 15.32 -24.65 29.24
N GLY A 58 15.83 -23.83 28.29
CA GLY A 58 15.33 -22.50 28.02
C GLY A 58 15.72 -21.44 29.05
N ASN A 59 16.63 -21.74 29.99
CA ASN A 59 17.03 -20.77 31.00
C ASN A 59 18.14 -19.85 30.48
N TYR A 60 18.17 -18.63 30.98
CA TYR A 60 19.23 -17.68 30.71
C TYR A 60 19.67 -16.92 31.95
N SER A 61 20.88 -16.41 31.91
CA SER A 61 21.43 -15.53 32.94
C SER A 61 22.24 -14.42 32.27
N LEU A 62 21.91 -13.20 32.56
CA LEU A 62 22.58 -12.01 32.05
C LEU A 62 23.04 -11.10 33.21
N LYS A 63 24.33 -10.82 33.26
CA LYS A 63 24.95 -9.97 34.30
C LYS A 63 25.08 -8.53 33.80
N ASN A 64 25.32 -7.62 34.73
CA ASN A 64 25.61 -6.21 34.44
C ASN A 64 24.45 -5.49 33.73
N VAL A 65 23.23 -5.69 34.20
CA VAL A 65 22.03 -5.08 33.63
C VAL A 65 21.49 -3.99 34.55
N SER A 66 21.15 -2.84 33.97
CA SER A 66 20.52 -1.72 34.67
C SER A 66 18.98 -1.88 34.69
N THR A 67 18.34 -1.26 35.68
CA THR A 67 16.86 -1.21 35.75
C THR A 67 16.21 -0.49 34.56
N SER A 68 16.92 0.37 33.86
CA SER A 68 16.44 1.06 32.64
C SER A 68 16.64 0.28 31.35
N THR A 69 17.42 -0.83 31.41
CA THR A 69 17.75 -1.62 30.21
C THR A 69 16.52 -2.31 29.62
N ILE A 70 16.47 -2.35 28.29
CA ILE A 70 15.50 -3.12 27.53
C ILE A 70 16.20 -4.39 27.05
N LEU A 71 15.66 -5.55 27.43
CA LEU A 71 16.11 -6.84 26.93
C LEU A 71 15.37 -7.15 25.63
N LYS A 72 16.12 -7.50 24.61
CA LYS A 72 15.60 -7.93 23.31
C LYS A 72 15.80 -9.43 23.15
N PHE A 73 14.69 -10.15 23.01
CA PHE A 73 14.66 -11.61 22.80
C PHE A 73 14.43 -11.85 21.33
N SER A 74 15.33 -12.58 20.67
CA SER A 74 15.20 -12.94 19.24
C SER A 74 15.56 -14.41 19.03
N TYR A 75 14.73 -15.08 18.24
CA TYR A 75 14.92 -16.47 17.85
C TYR A 75 14.39 -16.70 16.43
N VAL A 76 15.05 -17.58 15.67
CA VAL A 76 14.64 -17.87 14.30
C VAL A 76 13.25 -18.53 14.30
N GLY A 77 12.29 -17.93 13.60
CA GLY A 77 10.92 -18.41 13.55
C GLY A 77 10.01 -17.92 14.67
N TYR A 78 10.44 -16.93 15.46
CA TYR A 78 9.64 -16.32 16.52
C TYR A 78 9.68 -14.80 16.45
N ASP A 79 8.61 -14.16 16.91
CA ASP A 79 8.53 -12.69 16.97
C ASP A 79 9.50 -12.14 18.02
N THR A 80 10.27 -11.13 17.62
CA THR A 80 11.17 -10.45 18.53
C THR A 80 10.38 -9.71 19.60
N GLN A 81 10.71 -9.94 20.87
CA GLN A 81 10.11 -9.26 22.01
C GLN A 81 11.10 -8.35 22.71
N GLU A 82 10.64 -7.19 23.15
CA GLU A 82 11.42 -6.21 23.89
C GLU A 82 10.76 -5.96 25.26
N LEU A 83 11.49 -6.21 26.34
CA LEU A 83 11.00 -6.09 27.72
C LEU A 83 11.93 -5.22 28.55
N LYS A 84 11.37 -4.25 29.27
CA LYS A 84 12.13 -3.42 30.21
C LYS A 84 12.37 -4.17 31.51
N VAL A 85 13.60 -4.21 31.96
CA VAL A 85 14.03 -4.95 33.15
C VAL A 85 13.33 -4.47 34.43
N GLY A 86 13.27 -3.16 34.68
CA GLY A 86 12.66 -2.61 35.88
C GLY A 86 13.30 -3.16 37.18
N ASN A 87 12.48 -3.44 38.18
CA ASN A 87 12.92 -3.97 39.47
C ASN A 87 12.95 -5.52 39.57
N GLN A 88 12.63 -6.21 38.47
CA GLN A 88 12.53 -7.67 38.45
C GLN A 88 13.91 -8.31 38.36
N ASN A 89 14.14 -9.40 39.09
CA ASN A 89 15.36 -10.23 39.04
C ASN A 89 15.16 -11.46 38.15
N VAL A 90 13.91 -11.88 37.95
CA VAL A 90 13.53 -13.00 37.11
C VAL A 90 12.55 -12.50 36.06
N ILE A 91 12.84 -12.73 34.80
CA ILE A 91 11.97 -12.35 33.68
C ILE A 91 11.75 -13.60 32.82
N ASN A 92 10.58 -14.19 32.93
CA ASN A 92 10.17 -15.31 32.07
C ASN A 92 9.44 -14.76 30.85
N VAL A 93 9.74 -15.33 29.68
CA VAL A 93 9.23 -14.87 28.40
C VAL A 93 8.58 -16.04 27.67
N THR A 94 7.36 -15.80 27.15
CA THR A 94 6.73 -16.72 26.23
C THR A 94 6.81 -16.10 24.84
N MET A 95 7.62 -16.69 23.96
CA MET A 95 7.76 -16.23 22.58
C MET A 95 6.63 -16.78 21.73
N GLN A 96 6.09 -15.93 20.87
CA GLN A 96 5.12 -16.34 19.87
C GLN A 96 5.85 -16.68 18.58
N SER A 97 5.49 -17.81 17.98
CA SER A 97 6.03 -18.24 16.70
C SER A 97 5.66 -17.19 15.62
N SER A 98 6.65 -16.70 14.92
CA SER A 98 6.43 -15.84 13.75
C SER A 98 5.89 -16.63 12.55
N TYR A 99 5.60 -17.92 12.74
CA TYR A 99 4.98 -18.78 11.74
C TYR A 99 3.48 -18.51 11.51
N GLU A 100 2.96 -17.33 11.83
CA GLU A 100 1.68 -16.91 11.25
C GLU A 100 1.72 -16.91 9.71
N SER A 101 2.90 -17.00 9.10
CA SER A 101 3.02 -17.06 7.64
C SER A 101 2.75 -18.46 7.04
N LEU A 102 2.67 -19.53 7.83
CA LEU A 102 2.40 -20.87 7.30
C LEU A 102 0.90 -21.22 7.22
N ASP A 103 0.07 -20.50 7.93
CA ASP A 103 -1.39 -20.62 7.86
C ASP A 103 -2.02 -19.44 7.09
N GLU A 104 -1.26 -18.82 6.18
CA GLU A 104 -1.79 -17.77 5.31
C GLU A 104 -2.97 -18.35 4.51
N VAL A 105 -4.16 -17.90 4.85
CA VAL A 105 -5.39 -18.30 4.18
C VAL A 105 -5.65 -17.39 3.00
N VAL A 106 -6.02 -17.97 1.88
CA VAL A 106 -6.39 -17.25 0.66
C VAL A 106 -7.84 -17.55 0.36
N VAL A 107 -8.57 -16.51 -0.03
CA VAL A 107 -9.93 -16.69 -0.50
C VAL A 107 -9.87 -17.27 -1.90
N VAL A 108 -10.44 -18.45 -2.10
CA VAL A 108 -10.48 -19.13 -3.39
C VAL A 108 -11.91 -19.59 -3.65
N GLY A 109 -12.52 -19.09 -4.69
CA GLY A 109 -13.87 -19.45 -5.08
C GLY A 109 -14.92 -19.12 -4.01
N TYR A 110 -15.56 -20.14 -3.50
CA TYR A 110 -16.61 -20.02 -2.47
C TYR A 110 -16.12 -20.37 -1.06
N GLY A 111 -14.80 -20.44 -0.85
CA GLY A 111 -14.22 -20.83 0.44
C GLY A 111 -12.87 -20.18 0.72
N VAL A 112 -12.38 -20.45 1.93
CA VAL A 112 -11.07 -20.02 2.38
C VAL A 112 -10.19 -21.28 2.45
N MET A 113 -9.04 -21.28 1.75
CA MET A 113 -8.09 -22.40 1.76
C MET A 113 -6.74 -21.92 2.26
N LYS A 114 -5.98 -22.80 2.88
CA LYS A 114 -4.60 -22.49 3.25
C LYS A 114 -3.75 -22.36 1.97
N LYS A 115 -2.93 -21.33 1.89
CA LYS A 115 -2.07 -21.06 0.73
C LYS A 115 -1.19 -22.26 0.36
N ARG A 116 -0.72 -23.01 1.35
CA ARG A 116 0.08 -24.24 1.18
C ARG A 116 -0.67 -25.37 0.49
N ASP A 117 -2.00 -25.39 0.60
CA ASP A 117 -2.85 -26.47 0.06
C ASP A 117 -3.22 -26.17 -1.41
N LEU A 118 -2.81 -25.03 -1.92
CA LEU A 118 -3.05 -24.60 -3.30
C LEU A 118 -1.85 -24.95 -4.17
N SER A 119 -2.04 -25.85 -5.10
CA SER A 119 -1.00 -26.32 -6.03
C SER A 119 -0.65 -25.33 -7.15
N GLY A 120 -1.30 -24.14 -7.20
CA GLY A 120 -1.14 -23.15 -8.25
C GLY A 120 -0.42 -21.88 -7.82
N SER A 121 0.05 -21.09 -8.79
CA SER A 121 0.70 -19.80 -8.54
C SER A 121 -0.33 -18.74 -8.18
N ILE A 122 -0.37 -18.36 -6.90
CA ILE A 122 -1.19 -17.28 -6.37
C ILE A 122 -0.25 -16.17 -5.90
N SER A 123 -0.53 -14.95 -6.35
CA SER A 123 0.13 -13.76 -5.81
C SER A 123 -0.87 -13.03 -4.92
N GLN A 124 -0.43 -12.69 -3.71
CA GLN A 124 -1.25 -11.96 -2.74
C GLN A 124 -0.57 -10.65 -2.35
N LEU A 125 -1.35 -9.58 -2.28
CA LEU A 125 -0.99 -8.30 -1.67
C LEU A 125 -1.87 -8.07 -0.44
N LYS A 126 -1.25 -7.72 0.67
CA LYS A 126 -1.94 -7.38 1.93
C LYS A 126 -2.23 -5.87 1.99
N ALA A 127 -3.14 -5.47 2.86
CA ALA A 127 -3.52 -4.08 3.07
C ALA A 127 -2.31 -3.13 3.18
N LYS A 128 -1.25 -3.53 3.91
CA LYS A 128 -0.02 -2.75 4.07
C LYS A 128 0.68 -2.45 2.74
N ASP A 129 0.74 -3.42 1.84
CA ASP A 129 1.40 -3.26 0.54
C ASP A 129 0.53 -2.46 -0.44
N ILE A 130 -0.81 -2.56 -0.29
CA ILE A 130 -1.79 -1.84 -1.10
C ILE A 130 -1.76 -0.35 -0.76
N THR A 131 -1.66 -0.01 0.52
CA THR A 131 -1.67 1.39 1.01
C THR A 131 -0.27 2.00 1.14
N ALA A 132 0.79 1.29 0.75
CA ALA A 132 2.17 1.80 0.81
C ALA A 132 2.37 3.03 -0.08
N ASP A 133 1.70 3.05 -1.23
CA ASP A 133 1.71 4.18 -2.16
C ASP A 133 0.35 4.89 -2.11
N PRO A 134 0.30 6.22 -2.06
CA PRO A 134 -0.95 6.97 -2.07
C PRO A 134 -1.58 6.91 -3.46
N THR A 135 -2.40 5.90 -3.69
CA THR A 135 -3.14 5.72 -4.95
C THR A 135 -4.62 6.01 -4.75
N THR A 136 -5.27 6.51 -5.78
CA THR A 136 -6.70 6.83 -5.78
C THR A 136 -7.54 5.66 -6.26
N ASN A 137 -6.92 4.73 -7.01
CA ASN A 137 -7.56 3.53 -7.53
C ASN A 137 -6.85 2.28 -6.98
N VAL A 138 -7.65 1.36 -6.43
CA VAL A 138 -7.14 0.10 -5.89
C VAL A 138 -6.33 -0.71 -6.90
N LEU A 139 -6.72 -0.65 -8.17
CA LEU A 139 -6.03 -1.39 -9.22
C LEU A 139 -4.64 -0.81 -9.50
N GLU A 140 -4.47 0.50 -9.38
CA GLU A 140 -3.17 1.17 -9.51
C GLU A 140 -2.15 0.63 -8.50
N SER A 141 -2.60 0.29 -7.29
CA SER A 141 -1.73 -0.28 -6.26
C SER A 141 -1.13 -1.66 -6.62
N LEU A 142 -1.68 -2.35 -7.63
CA LEU A 142 -1.19 -3.63 -8.13
C LEU A 142 -0.03 -3.48 -9.13
N GLN A 143 0.09 -2.30 -9.75
CA GLN A 143 1.05 -2.07 -10.83
C GLN A 143 2.49 -2.29 -10.34
N GLY A 144 3.22 -3.15 -11.06
CA GLY A 144 4.61 -3.50 -10.72
C GLY A 144 4.79 -4.40 -9.49
N LYS A 145 3.73 -4.65 -8.69
CA LYS A 145 3.82 -5.47 -7.47
C LYS A 145 3.48 -6.95 -7.70
N ILE A 146 2.84 -7.27 -8.81
CA ILE A 146 2.42 -8.66 -9.12
C ILE A 146 3.10 -9.15 -10.40
N ALA A 147 3.98 -10.13 -10.26
CA ALA A 147 4.64 -10.75 -11.40
C ALA A 147 3.62 -11.39 -12.37
N GLY A 148 3.72 -11.07 -13.68
CA GLY A 148 2.84 -11.60 -14.72
C GLY A 148 1.46 -10.94 -14.81
N LEU A 149 1.22 -9.84 -14.10
CA LEU A 149 0.11 -8.92 -14.30
C LEU A 149 0.66 -7.68 -15.02
N ASP A 150 0.23 -7.49 -16.25
CA ASP A 150 0.50 -6.28 -17.03
C ASP A 150 -0.70 -5.35 -16.94
N MET A 151 -0.43 -4.10 -16.56
CA MET A 151 -1.46 -3.10 -16.33
C MET A 151 -1.04 -1.77 -16.92
N THR A 152 -1.89 -1.22 -17.75
CA THR A 152 -1.71 0.11 -18.32
C THR A 152 -2.95 0.95 -18.11
N PRO A 153 -2.84 2.22 -17.68
CA PRO A 153 -4.00 3.10 -17.65
C PRO A 153 -4.58 3.25 -19.07
N SER A 154 -5.89 3.25 -19.18
CA SER A 154 -6.58 3.38 -20.47
C SER A 154 -6.38 4.77 -21.08
N SER A 155 -6.14 5.78 -20.25
CA SER A 155 -5.79 7.15 -20.63
C SER A 155 -5.14 7.88 -19.47
N GLY A 156 -4.68 9.12 -19.68
CA GLY A 156 -4.18 10.00 -18.63
C GLY A 156 -5.26 10.84 -17.94
N ALA A 157 -6.55 10.62 -18.27
CA ALA A 157 -7.65 11.35 -17.65
C ALA A 157 -7.87 10.91 -16.19
N VAL A 158 -8.34 11.83 -15.37
CA VAL A 158 -8.69 11.55 -13.98
C VAL A 158 -9.78 10.49 -13.93
N GLY A 159 -9.59 9.48 -13.07
CA GLY A 159 -10.51 8.36 -12.93
C GLY A 159 -10.58 7.43 -14.13
N ALA A 160 -9.58 7.47 -15.00
CA ALA A 160 -9.49 6.50 -16.11
C ALA A 160 -9.38 5.06 -15.58
N GLY A 161 -9.97 4.13 -16.31
CA GLY A 161 -9.84 2.70 -16.03
C GLY A 161 -8.46 2.16 -16.41
N PHE A 162 -8.28 0.86 -16.22
CA PHE A 162 -7.04 0.15 -16.57
C PHE A 162 -7.33 -0.96 -17.58
N ASN A 163 -6.39 -1.15 -18.50
CA ASN A 163 -6.30 -2.34 -19.31
C ASN A 163 -5.43 -3.37 -18.58
N PHE A 164 -5.91 -4.60 -18.51
CA PHE A 164 -5.27 -5.69 -17.78
C PHE A 164 -4.95 -6.84 -18.68
N ASN A 165 -3.77 -7.43 -18.51
CA ASN A 165 -3.40 -8.69 -19.10
C ASN A 165 -2.71 -9.57 -18.05
N VAL A 166 -3.21 -10.78 -17.84
CA VAL A 166 -2.56 -11.78 -17.00
C VAL A 166 -1.85 -12.77 -17.90
N ARG A 167 -0.51 -12.84 -17.81
CA ARG A 167 0.35 -13.68 -18.64
C ARG A 167 0.20 -13.45 -20.15
N GLY A 168 -0.07 -12.21 -20.55
CA GLY A 168 -0.15 -11.77 -21.94
C GLY A 168 -1.50 -12.01 -22.61
N ASN A 169 -1.60 -11.60 -23.86
CA ASN A 169 -2.83 -11.71 -24.65
C ASN A 169 -3.06 -13.14 -25.10
N ARG A 170 -4.25 -13.67 -24.88
CA ARG A 170 -4.67 -15.02 -25.28
C ARG A 170 -5.60 -15.01 -26.50
N SER A 171 -6.27 -13.90 -26.73
CA SER A 171 -7.19 -13.74 -27.85
C SER A 171 -6.87 -12.48 -28.63
N LEU A 172 -7.02 -12.57 -29.95
CA LEU A 172 -6.88 -11.42 -30.86
C LEU A 172 -8.20 -10.65 -31.01
N THR A 173 -9.34 -11.30 -30.75
CA THR A 173 -10.66 -10.72 -31.02
C THR A 173 -11.55 -10.62 -29.79
N ALA A 174 -11.32 -11.44 -28.75
CA ALA A 174 -12.07 -11.41 -27.51
C ALA A 174 -11.33 -10.61 -26.42
N SER A 175 -12.04 -10.20 -25.38
CA SER A 175 -11.46 -9.52 -24.22
C SER A 175 -10.41 -10.41 -23.54
N ASN A 176 -9.27 -9.84 -23.24
CA ASN A 176 -8.21 -10.47 -22.42
C ASN A 176 -8.27 -10.08 -20.94
N ALA A 177 -9.29 -9.31 -20.54
CA ALA A 177 -9.44 -8.86 -19.17
C ALA A 177 -9.71 -10.03 -18.21
N PRO A 178 -9.07 -10.07 -17.04
CA PRO A 178 -9.34 -11.05 -16.01
C PRO A 178 -10.72 -10.85 -15.38
N LEU A 179 -11.26 -11.89 -14.77
CA LEU A 179 -12.44 -11.79 -13.92
C LEU A 179 -12.07 -11.10 -12.62
N ILE A 180 -12.79 -10.04 -12.25
CA ILE A 180 -12.56 -9.33 -11.00
C ILE A 180 -13.72 -9.62 -10.04
N LEU A 181 -13.39 -10.06 -8.85
CA LEU A 181 -14.35 -10.37 -7.79
C LEU A 181 -14.06 -9.46 -6.58
N VAL A 182 -15.11 -8.86 -6.05
CA VAL A 182 -15.05 -8.12 -4.77
C VAL A 182 -15.96 -8.82 -3.79
N ASP A 183 -15.41 -9.34 -2.70
CA ASP A 183 -16.13 -10.15 -1.71
C ASP A 183 -16.97 -11.28 -2.34
N GLY A 184 -16.46 -11.88 -3.42
CA GLY A 184 -17.12 -12.97 -4.17
C GLY A 184 -18.11 -12.51 -5.24
N ILE A 185 -18.40 -11.23 -5.37
CA ILE A 185 -19.30 -10.66 -6.39
C ILE A 185 -18.48 -10.19 -7.59
N ALA A 186 -18.90 -10.55 -8.81
CA ALA A 186 -18.22 -10.13 -10.02
C ALA A 186 -18.46 -8.64 -10.31
N TYR A 187 -17.34 -7.93 -10.51
CA TYR A 187 -17.30 -6.52 -10.88
C TYR A 187 -16.72 -6.34 -12.29
N GLY A 188 -17.02 -5.21 -12.92
CA GLY A 188 -16.35 -4.76 -14.13
C GLY A 188 -14.96 -4.18 -13.84
N SER A 189 -14.30 -3.68 -14.87
CA SER A 189 -12.98 -3.03 -14.74
C SER A 189 -13.01 -1.65 -14.03
N ASP A 190 -14.18 -1.07 -13.86
CA ASP A 190 -14.38 0.23 -13.21
C ASP A 190 -14.69 0.05 -11.71
N ILE A 191 -13.63 -0.29 -10.95
CA ILE A 191 -13.73 -0.53 -9.51
C ILE A 191 -13.50 0.78 -8.76
N THR A 192 -14.51 1.18 -8.00
CA THR A 192 -14.54 2.45 -7.26
C THR A 192 -14.40 2.26 -5.75
N ILE A 193 -13.57 1.32 -5.31
CA ILE A 193 -13.34 1.03 -3.90
C ILE A 193 -12.11 1.81 -3.42
N ASN A 194 -12.20 2.37 -2.20
CA ASN A 194 -11.04 3.02 -1.57
C ASN A 194 -9.99 1.96 -1.20
N PRO A 195 -8.70 2.14 -1.57
CA PRO A 195 -7.63 1.21 -1.20
C PRO A 195 -7.54 0.91 0.30
N ASN A 196 -7.88 1.88 1.15
CA ASN A 196 -7.87 1.69 2.60
C ASN A 196 -8.96 0.75 3.13
N ASP A 197 -10.01 0.47 2.34
CA ASP A 197 -11.08 -0.49 2.70
C ASP A 197 -10.71 -1.93 2.35
N ILE A 198 -9.54 -2.18 1.76
CA ILE A 198 -9.13 -3.49 1.29
C ILE A 198 -8.25 -4.18 2.34
N GLU A 199 -8.53 -5.45 2.58
CA GLU A 199 -7.72 -6.33 3.43
C GLU A 199 -6.65 -7.06 2.63
N SER A 200 -7.03 -7.61 1.46
CA SER A 200 -6.11 -8.32 0.57
C SER A 200 -6.59 -8.32 -0.88
N ILE A 201 -5.65 -8.54 -1.78
CA ILE A 201 -5.91 -8.79 -3.20
C ILE A 201 -5.13 -10.03 -3.60
N GLU A 202 -5.83 -11.04 -4.11
CA GLU A 202 -5.27 -12.26 -4.64
C GLU A 202 -5.41 -12.29 -6.17
N VAL A 203 -4.34 -12.70 -6.85
CA VAL A 203 -4.35 -12.89 -8.31
C VAL A 203 -4.06 -14.33 -8.65
N LEU A 204 -5.09 -15.01 -9.16
CA LEU A 204 -5.03 -16.40 -9.61
C LEU A 204 -4.65 -16.40 -11.08
N LYS A 205 -3.51 -17.03 -11.39
CA LYS A 205 -2.92 -16.99 -12.73
C LYS A 205 -2.96 -18.34 -13.45
N ASP A 206 -3.05 -19.43 -12.70
CA ASP A 206 -2.97 -20.78 -13.23
C ASP A 206 -4.36 -21.38 -13.47
N ALA A 207 -4.49 -22.21 -14.49
CA ALA A 207 -5.74 -22.89 -14.84
C ALA A 207 -6.28 -23.75 -13.69
N SER A 208 -5.41 -24.36 -12.88
CA SER A 208 -5.82 -25.15 -11.71
C SER A 208 -6.54 -24.33 -10.66
N THR A 209 -6.07 -23.09 -10.41
CA THR A 209 -6.67 -22.20 -9.40
C THR A 209 -7.89 -21.46 -9.94
N THR A 210 -7.97 -21.23 -11.26
CA THR A 210 -9.09 -20.53 -11.89
C THR A 210 -10.20 -21.45 -12.38
N ALA A 211 -10.02 -22.78 -12.35
CA ALA A 211 -10.97 -23.78 -12.86
C ALA A 211 -12.37 -23.66 -12.24
N ILE A 212 -12.46 -23.31 -10.96
CA ILE A 212 -13.74 -23.13 -10.26
C ILE A 212 -14.61 -22.01 -10.82
N TYR A 213 -13.99 -21.05 -11.56
CA TYR A 213 -14.69 -19.94 -12.20
C TYR A 213 -15.06 -20.25 -13.66
N GLY A 214 -14.74 -21.47 -14.13
CA GLY A 214 -15.04 -21.94 -15.49
C GLY A 214 -14.41 -21.05 -16.57
N SER A 215 -15.11 -20.87 -17.68
CA SER A 215 -14.65 -20.05 -18.82
C SER A 215 -14.38 -18.59 -18.46
N ARG A 216 -15.07 -18.04 -17.48
CA ARG A 216 -14.86 -16.66 -17.00
C ARG A 216 -13.50 -16.46 -16.35
N GLY A 217 -12.90 -17.53 -15.77
CA GLY A 217 -11.57 -17.50 -15.17
C GLY A 217 -10.42 -17.74 -16.16
N ALA A 218 -10.71 -17.94 -17.46
CA ALA A 218 -9.69 -18.29 -18.46
C ALA A 218 -8.56 -17.25 -18.57
N ASN A 219 -8.84 -15.97 -18.40
CA ASN A 219 -7.87 -14.87 -18.47
C ASN A 219 -7.25 -14.53 -17.11
N GLY A 220 -7.43 -15.39 -16.10
CA GLY A 220 -7.05 -15.11 -14.71
C GLY A 220 -8.19 -14.52 -13.89
N VAL A 221 -8.02 -14.52 -12.56
CA VAL A 221 -9.01 -13.99 -11.62
C VAL A 221 -8.30 -13.09 -10.62
N ILE A 222 -8.85 -11.91 -10.39
CA ILE A 222 -8.43 -10.97 -9.35
C ILE A 222 -9.51 -10.99 -8.27
N ILE A 223 -9.15 -11.39 -7.06
CA ILE A 223 -10.06 -11.43 -5.92
C ILE A 223 -9.67 -10.30 -4.97
N ILE A 224 -10.60 -9.43 -4.68
CA ILE A 224 -10.45 -8.31 -3.76
C ILE A 224 -11.28 -8.63 -2.53
N THR A 225 -10.62 -8.74 -1.38
CA THR A 225 -11.27 -8.93 -0.09
C THR A 225 -11.27 -7.62 0.67
N THR A 226 -12.45 -7.18 1.10
CA THR A 226 -12.58 -5.92 1.85
C THR A 226 -12.46 -6.14 3.35
N LYS A 227 -12.04 -5.11 4.07
CA LYS A 227 -11.96 -5.11 5.53
C LYS A 227 -13.33 -5.36 6.14
N LYS A 228 -13.40 -6.32 7.06
CA LYS A 228 -14.59 -6.64 7.86
C LYS A 228 -14.35 -6.25 9.32
N GLY A 229 -15.41 -6.15 10.10
CA GLY A 229 -15.29 -6.04 11.55
C GLY A 229 -14.57 -7.27 12.10
N LYS A 230 -13.77 -7.08 13.15
CA LYS A 230 -13.12 -8.17 13.90
C LYS A 230 -13.59 -8.10 15.35
N GLU A 231 -13.59 -9.26 16.02
CA GLU A 231 -13.83 -9.32 17.45
C GLU A 231 -12.83 -8.48 18.21
N GLY A 232 -13.29 -7.72 19.21
CA GLY A 232 -12.45 -6.91 20.06
C GLY A 232 -12.94 -5.48 20.22
N LYS A 233 -12.04 -4.62 20.71
CA LYS A 233 -12.34 -3.20 20.93
C LYS A 233 -12.62 -2.49 19.62
N THR A 234 -13.56 -1.57 19.65
CA THR A 234 -13.84 -0.69 18.51
C THR A 234 -12.60 0.08 18.10
N LYS A 235 -12.24 -0.03 16.83
CA LYS A 235 -11.12 0.66 16.20
C LYS A 235 -11.66 1.75 15.30
N VAL A 236 -11.16 2.97 15.47
CA VAL A 236 -11.44 4.11 14.60
C VAL A 236 -10.17 4.45 13.85
N GLU A 237 -10.24 4.53 12.53
CA GLU A 237 -9.12 4.90 11.66
C GLU A 237 -9.50 6.12 10.84
N PHE A 238 -8.55 7.04 10.68
CA PHE A 238 -8.66 8.17 9.78
C PHE A 238 -7.43 8.23 8.90
N ASN A 239 -7.64 8.21 7.59
CA ASN A 239 -6.58 8.29 6.59
C ASN A 239 -6.83 9.52 5.72
N ALA A 240 -5.79 10.30 5.48
CA ALA A 240 -5.85 11.46 4.61
C ALA A 240 -4.54 11.62 3.86
N TYR A 241 -4.63 11.94 2.58
CA TYR A 241 -3.48 12.42 1.83
C TYR A 241 -3.92 13.51 0.84
N ALA A 242 -2.99 14.39 0.50
CA ALA A 242 -3.16 15.40 -0.52
C ALA A 242 -1.81 15.68 -1.18
N GLY A 243 -1.82 15.97 -2.48
CA GLY A 243 -0.60 16.25 -3.21
C GLY A 243 -0.84 16.93 -4.55
N PRO A 244 0.13 17.73 -5.04
CA PRO A 244 0.08 18.29 -6.38
C PRO A 244 0.33 17.20 -7.43
N VAL A 245 -0.37 17.31 -8.56
CA VAL A 245 -0.12 16.53 -9.77
C VAL A 245 0.55 17.48 -10.77
N MET A 246 1.79 17.16 -11.12
CA MET A 246 2.62 18.03 -11.98
C MET A 246 3.03 17.31 -13.25
N LYS A 247 3.26 18.11 -14.30
CA LYS A 247 3.87 17.64 -15.54
C LYS A 247 5.31 17.19 -15.24
N THR A 248 5.65 15.93 -15.48
CA THR A 248 7.01 15.40 -15.23
C THR A 248 7.90 15.54 -16.46
N ARG A 249 7.38 15.21 -17.63
CA ARG A 249 8.10 15.31 -18.90
C ARG A 249 7.13 15.64 -20.02
N MET A 250 7.38 16.71 -20.71
CA MET A 250 6.63 17.12 -21.90
C MET A 250 7.52 16.91 -23.13
N PRO A 251 6.95 16.51 -24.27
CA PRO A 251 7.67 16.55 -25.54
C PRO A 251 7.92 18.03 -25.92
N ASP A 252 9.10 18.29 -26.48
CA ASP A 252 9.35 19.56 -27.13
C ASP A 252 8.50 19.62 -28.41
N ILE A 253 7.63 20.62 -28.47
CA ILE A 253 6.80 20.86 -29.64
C ILE A 253 7.41 21.96 -30.50
N MET A 254 7.16 21.89 -31.81
CA MET A 254 7.61 22.90 -32.74
C MET A 254 6.86 24.23 -32.46
N ASN A 255 7.59 25.31 -32.46
CA ASN A 255 6.96 26.64 -32.54
C ASN A 255 6.41 26.89 -33.95
N ALA A 256 5.66 27.99 -34.14
CA ALA A 256 5.02 28.31 -35.42
C ALA A 256 6.02 28.34 -36.59
N GLN A 257 7.20 28.94 -36.40
CA GLN A 257 8.24 29.01 -37.45
C GLN A 257 8.81 27.63 -37.82
N GLN A 258 9.11 26.81 -36.79
CA GLN A 258 9.61 25.46 -37.00
C GLN A 258 8.56 24.56 -37.69
N ASN A 259 7.28 24.67 -37.33
CA ASN A 259 6.20 23.92 -37.97
C ASN A 259 6.05 24.30 -39.46
N VAL A 260 6.08 25.62 -39.74
CA VAL A 260 6.01 26.08 -41.15
C VAL A 260 7.19 25.61 -41.94
N GLU A 261 8.43 25.69 -41.42
CA GLU A 261 9.59 25.19 -42.11
C GLU A 261 9.53 23.66 -42.35
N PHE A 262 9.09 22.91 -41.37
CA PHE A 262 8.84 21.48 -41.54
C PHE A 262 7.84 21.19 -42.68
N ARG A 263 6.75 21.95 -42.76
CA ARG A 263 5.76 21.82 -43.85
C ARG A 263 6.32 22.26 -45.20
N ARG A 264 7.13 23.30 -45.25
CA ARG A 264 7.86 23.72 -46.46
C ARG A 264 8.76 22.59 -47.00
N GLU A 265 9.56 21.98 -46.10
CA GLU A 265 10.44 20.88 -46.47
C GLU A 265 9.66 19.64 -46.97
N ALA A 266 8.53 19.30 -46.29
CA ALA A 266 7.67 18.22 -46.71
C ALA A 266 7.07 18.45 -48.12
N LEU A 267 6.66 19.67 -48.43
CA LEU A 267 6.14 20.06 -49.74
C LEU A 267 7.24 20.12 -50.81
N ARG A 268 8.44 20.59 -50.49
CA ARG A 268 9.62 20.55 -51.38
C ARG A 268 10.00 19.11 -51.73
N ALA A 269 9.99 18.22 -50.73
CA ALA A 269 10.27 16.80 -50.95
C ALA A 269 9.26 16.11 -51.87
N ALA A 270 7.97 16.59 -51.81
CA ALA A 270 6.90 16.13 -52.70
C ALA A 270 6.86 16.83 -54.06
N ASN A 271 7.76 17.77 -54.34
CA ASN A 271 7.74 18.66 -55.52
C ASN A 271 6.47 19.49 -55.66
N ASN A 272 5.82 19.82 -54.57
CA ASN A 272 4.52 20.55 -54.51
C ASN A 272 4.63 21.91 -53.84
N TYR A 273 5.83 22.36 -53.48
CA TYR A 273 6.02 23.68 -52.85
C TYR A 273 6.13 24.76 -53.91
N THR A 274 5.27 25.73 -53.87
CA THR A 274 5.36 26.98 -54.65
C THR A 274 5.73 28.17 -53.77
N ASP A 275 4.90 28.46 -52.81
CA ASP A 275 5.08 29.47 -51.78
C ASP A 275 4.20 29.15 -50.57
N ASP A 276 4.25 29.97 -49.51
CA ASP A 276 3.52 29.70 -48.26
C ASP A 276 1.99 29.79 -48.40
N SER A 277 1.49 30.49 -49.42
CA SER A 277 0.05 30.59 -49.67
C SER A 277 -0.56 29.27 -50.15
N ALA A 278 0.26 28.28 -50.54
CA ALA A 278 -0.19 26.95 -50.90
C ALA A 278 -0.74 26.15 -49.71
N PHE A 279 -0.40 26.52 -48.46
CA PHE A 279 -0.79 25.78 -47.29
C PHE A 279 -1.09 26.64 -46.05
N LEU A 280 -0.91 27.97 -46.12
CA LEU A 280 -1.26 28.95 -45.08
C LEU A 280 -2.24 30.00 -45.64
N SER A 281 -3.16 30.44 -44.79
CA SER A 281 -4.00 31.58 -45.08
C SER A 281 -3.22 32.92 -45.01
N SER A 282 -3.78 33.97 -45.59
CA SER A 282 -3.17 35.32 -45.51
C SER A 282 -3.01 35.80 -44.06
N GLU A 283 -3.94 35.42 -43.19
CA GLU A 283 -3.88 35.74 -41.75
C GLU A 283 -2.76 34.99 -41.04
N GLU A 284 -2.60 33.70 -41.34
CA GLU A 284 -1.51 32.87 -40.78
C GLU A 284 -0.14 33.37 -41.23
N ILE A 285 0.01 33.77 -42.50
CA ILE A 285 1.22 34.37 -43.02
C ILE A 285 1.55 35.71 -42.29
N SER A 286 0.52 36.53 -42.07
CA SER A 286 0.68 37.77 -41.32
C SER A 286 1.12 37.56 -39.89
N LEU A 287 0.51 36.56 -39.18
CA LEU A 287 0.87 36.17 -37.83
C LEU A 287 2.29 35.61 -37.76
N LEU A 288 2.66 34.74 -38.72
CA LEU A 288 4.01 34.20 -38.84
C LEU A 288 5.05 35.27 -38.96
N ASN A 289 4.81 36.27 -39.86
CA ASN A 289 5.71 37.40 -40.11
C ASN A 289 5.82 38.35 -38.87
N SER A 290 4.80 38.39 -38.04
CA SER A 290 4.84 39.11 -36.76
C SER A 290 5.61 38.39 -35.67
N GLY A 291 6.04 37.15 -35.92
CA GLY A 291 6.69 36.27 -34.90
C GLY A 291 5.73 35.68 -33.88
N ALA A 292 4.42 35.76 -34.13
CA ALA A 292 3.42 35.21 -33.22
C ALA A 292 3.56 33.67 -33.18
N SER A 293 3.57 33.13 -31.97
CA SER A 293 3.55 31.69 -31.71
C SER A 293 2.77 31.42 -30.46
N VAL A 294 1.90 30.43 -30.48
CA VAL A 294 1.07 30.04 -29.34
C VAL A 294 1.52 28.68 -28.85
N ASP A 295 1.80 28.58 -27.57
CA ASP A 295 2.01 27.27 -26.92
C ASP A 295 0.64 26.66 -26.61
N TRP A 296 0.14 25.84 -27.51
CA TRP A 296 -1.15 25.16 -27.36
C TRP A 296 -1.15 24.18 -26.22
N LEU A 297 0.00 23.55 -25.90
CA LEU A 297 0.08 22.63 -24.75
C LEU A 297 -0.14 23.38 -23.44
N ASP A 298 0.47 24.55 -23.26
CA ASP A 298 0.30 25.32 -22.04
C ASP A 298 -1.13 25.87 -21.90
N LEU A 299 -1.81 26.13 -23.02
CA LEU A 299 -3.22 26.55 -23.00
C LEU A 299 -4.16 25.44 -22.54
N VAL A 300 -3.92 24.19 -22.90
CA VAL A 300 -4.80 23.05 -22.54
C VAL A 300 -4.41 22.38 -21.23
N MET A 301 -3.20 22.63 -20.75
CA MET A 301 -2.68 22.01 -19.53
C MET A 301 -2.76 22.92 -18.31
N GLN A 302 -2.79 22.30 -17.16
CA GLN A 302 -2.76 22.96 -15.85
C GLN A 302 -1.99 22.11 -14.85
N SER A 303 -1.71 22.63 -13.67
CA SER A 303 -1.31 21.85 -12.52
C SER A 303 -2.54 21.20 -11.90
N GLY A 304 -2.45 19.92 -11.63
CA GLY A 304 -3.49 19.17 -10.95
C GLY A 304 -3.30 19.16 -9.44
N PHE A 305 -4.28 18.60 -8.75
CA PHE A 305 -4.23 18.37 -7.31
C PHE A 305 -5.12 17.20 -6.95
N THR A 306 -4.60 16.30 -6.11
CA THR A 306 -5.31 15.12 -5.63
C THR A 306 -5.43 15.18 -4.12
N GLN A 307 -6.59 14.84 -3.59
CA GLN A 307 -6.84 14.70 -2.17
C GLN A 307 -7.82 13.56 -1.91
N ASN A 308 -7.58 12.82 -0.84
CA ASN A 308 -8.42 11.72 -0.40
C ASN A 308 -8.52 11.76 1.13
N TYR A 309 -9.72 11.56 1.64
CA TYR A 309 -10.04 11.48 3.05
C TYR A 309 -10.90 10.26 3.29
N GLN A 310 -10.56 9.47 4.29
CA GLN A 310 -11.34 8.30 4.69
C GLN A 310 -11.41 8.22 6.19
N ALA A 311 -12.59 7.96 6.71
CA ALA A 311 -12.84 7.62 8.09
C ALA A 311 -13.50 6.25 8.17
N SER A 312 -13.02 5.38 9.06
CA SER A 312 -13.61 4.07 9.26
C SER A 312 -13.73 3.72 10.74
N VAL A 313 -14.74 2.92 11.05
CA VAL A 313 -15.00 2.36 12.37
C VAL A 313 -15.23 0.87 12.19
N SER A 314 -14.52 0.05 12.94
CA SER A 314 -14.66 -1.40 12.89
C SER A 314 -14.55 -2.00 14.29
N GLY A 315 -15.24 -3.10 14.53
CA GLY A 315 -15.19 -3.81 15.80
C GLY A 315 -16.33 -4.82 15.91
N GLY A 316 -16.46 -5.42 17.06
CA GLY A 316 -17.55 -6.35 17.31
C GLY A 316 -17.32 -7.28 18.49
N THR A 317 -18.27 -8.14 18.69
CA THR A 317 -18.25 -9.26 19.64
C THR A 317 -18.02 -10.56 18.88
N GLU A 318 -17.87 -11.66 19.60
CA GLU A 318 -17.82 -13.01 19.00
C GLU A 318 -19.02 -13.31 18.08
N LYS A 319 -20.20 -12.76 18.42
CA LYS A 319 -21.44 -12.99 17.66
C LYS A 319 -21.70 -11.97 16.55
N THR A 320 -21.34 -10.71 16.77
CA THR A 320 -21.66 -9.65 15.80
C THR A 320 -20.43 -8.82 15.52
N GLN A 321 -20.04 -8.73 14.27
CA GLN A 321 -18.93 -7.92 13.81
C GLN A 321 -19.43 -6.92 12.77
N ALA A 322 -18.95 -5.69 12.84
CA ALA A 322 -19.35 -4.64 11.91
C ALA A 322 -18.17 -3.77 11.53
N SER A 323 -18.18 -3.28 10.30
CA SER A 323 -17.30 -2.22 9.84
C SER A 323 -18.10 -1.22 9.02
N PHE A 324 -17.78 0.05 9.19
CA PHE A 324 -18.34 1.15 8.44
C PHE A 324 -17.24 2.09 8.02
N SER A 325 -17.24 2.52 6.76
CA SER A 325 -16.31 3.52 6.25
C SER A 325 -17.03 4.55 5.39
N LEU A 326 -16.49 5.77 5.39
CA LEU A 326 -16.84 6.86 4.49
C LEU A 326 -15.57 7.38 3.85
N ASP A 327 -15.62 7.65 2.54
CA ASP A 327 -14.52 8.25 1.83
C ASP A 327 -14.96 9.41 0.93
N TYR A 328 -14.08 10.39 0.81
CA TYR A 328 -14.17 11.49 -0.14
C TYR A 328 -12.87 11.61 -0.91
N GLN A 329 -12.96 11.67 -2.21
CA GLN A 329 -11.85 11.84 -3.14
C GLN A 329 -12.15 13.01 -4.07
N ASN A 330 -11.18 13.90 -4.21
CA ASN A 330 -11.20 14.96 -5.21
C ASN A 330 -9.91 14.91 -6.02
N GLU A 331 -10.04 14.87 -7.32
CA GLU A 331 -8.91 14.92 -8.24
C GLU A 331 -9.12 15.99 -9.28
N LYS A 332 -8.12 16.83 -9.48
CA LYS A 332 -8.00 17.76 -10.57
C LYS A 332 -6.85 17.31 -11.46
N GLY A 333 -7.15 17.01 -12.70
CA GLY A 333 -6.19 16.49 -13.67
C GLY A 333 -5.27 17.55 -14.28
N LEU A 334 -4.36 17.08 -15.13
CA LEU A 334 -3.42 17.94 -15.87
C LEU A 334 -4.06 18.66 -17.03
N LEU A 335 -5.17 18.17 -17.58
CA LEU A 335 -5.91 18.86 -18.62
C LEU A 335 -6.95 19.80 -17.98
N ARG A 336 -7.13 20.97 -18.57
CA ARG A 336 -8.16 21.91 -18.12
C ARG A 336 -9.54 21.31 -18.27
N GLY A 337 -10.36 21.40 -17.23
CA GLY A 337 -11.69 20.81 -17.17
C GLY A 337 -11.73 19.35 -16.70
N ASP A 338 -10.57 18.67 -16.58
CA ASP A 338 -10.51 17.30 -16.10
C ASP A 338 -10.54 17.26 -14.57
N LYS A 339 -11.62 16.73 -14.00
CA LYS A 339 -11.84 16.65 -12.55
C LYS A 339 -12.73 15.47 -12.18
N LEU A 340 -12.51 14.94 -10.98
CA LEU A 340 -13.32 13.90 -10.38
C LEU A 340 -13.61 14.24 -8.92
N ASN A 341 -14.88 14.16 -8.55
CA ASN A 341 -15.31 14.09 -7.15
C ASN A 341 -15.97 12.74 -6.92
N ARG A 342 -15.53 12.02 -5.91
CA ARG A 342 -16.10 10.74 -5.51
C ARG A 342 -16.45 10.78 -4.02
N TYR A 343 -17.63 10.28 -3.70
CA TYR A 343 -18.11 10.07 -2.35
C TYR A 343 -18.44 8.60 -2.19
N GLY A 344 -17.80 7.93 -1.27
CA GLY A 344 -17.98 6.51 -1.02
C GLY A 344 -18.48 6.22 0.39
N GLY A 345 -19.23 5.15 0.52
CA GLY A 345 -19.64 4.61 1.82
C GLY A 345 -19.74 3.10 1.75
N ARG A 346 -19.22 2.42 2.76
CA ARG A 346 -19.26 0.96 2.87
C ARG A 346 -19.72 0.56 4.25
N LEU A 347 -20.59 -0.45 4.29
CA LEU A 347 -21.07 -1.08 5.53
C LEU A 347 -20.94 -2.60 5.36
N ASN A 348 -20.26 -3.25 6.28
CA ASN A 348 -20.25 -4.71 6.40
C ASN A 348 -20.72 -5.08 7.81
N VAL A 349 -21.67 -6.00 7.90
CA VAL A 349 -22.14 -6.56 9.16
C VAL A 349 -22.23 -8.06 9.01
N THR A 350 -21.70 -8.78 9.99
CA THR A 350 -21.78 -10.23 10.07
C THR A 350 -22.30 -10.63 11.45
N HIS A 351 -23.24 -11.55 11.49
CA HIS A 351 -23.84 -12.03 12.74
C HIS A 351 -23.94 -13.55 12.72
N LYS A 352 -23.39 -14.19 13.76
CA LYS A 352 -23.52 -15.63 14.00
C LYS A 352 -24.83 -15.90 14.75
N LEU A 353 -25.81 -16.41 14.02
CA LEU A 353 -27.10 -16.82 14.60
C LEU A 353 -26.99 -18.11 15.42
N ALA A 354 -26.15 -19.03 14.97
CA ALA A 354 -25.83 -20.30 15.63
C ALA A 354 -24.40 -20.73 15.27
N ASN A 355 -23.87 -21.75 15.92
CA ASN A 355 -22.50 -22.24 15.64
C ASN A 355 -22.29 -22.66 14.18
N ALA A 356 -23.35 -23.02 13.47
CA ALA A 356 -23.30 -23.44 12.07
C ALA A 356 -23.95 -22.44 11.10
N LEU A 357 -24.46 -21.31 11.59
CA LEU A 357 -25.18 -20.34 10.76
C LEU A 357 -24.68 -18.92 10.99
N GLU A 358 -24.09 -18.35 9.96
CA GLU A 358 -23.64 -16.97 9.92
C GLU A 358 -24.42 -16.22 8.83
N VAL A 359 -24.90 -15.03 9.14
CA VAL A 359 -25.62 -14.14 8.22
C VAL A 359 -24.83 -12.85 8.10
N GLY A 360 -24.57 -12.42 6.89
CA GLY A 360 -23.84 -11.20 6.60
C GLY A 360 -24.56 -10.31 5.61
N ALA A 361 -24.35 -9.00 5.75
CA ALA A 361 -24.77 -8.00 4.79
C ALA A 361 -23.60 -7.09 4.47
N SER A 362 -23.37 -6.85 3.17
CA SER A 362 -22.39 -5.88 2.68
C SER A 362 -23.11 -4.89 1.78
N MET A 363 -22.93 -3.61 2.05
CA MET A 363 -23.47 -2.52 1.23
C MET A 363 -22.34 -1.59 0.84
N HIS A 364 -22.30 -1.23 -0.43
CA HIS A 364 -21.37 -0.25 -0.98
C HIS A 364 -22.17 0.79 -1.78
N ILE A 365 -22.01 2.05 -1.40
CA ILE A 365 -22.61 3.19 -2.08
C ILE A 365 -21.48 4.04 -2.63
N ASN A 366 -21.58 4.45 -3.88
CA ASN A 366 -20.61 5.30 -4.54
C ASN A 366 -21.35 6.34 -5.40
N TYR A 367 -21.02 7.60 -5.18
CA TYR A 367 -21.45 8.69 -6.06
C TYR A 367 -20.21 9.33 -6.69
N ARG A 368 -20.22 9.42 -8.03
CA ARG A 368 -19.11 9.93 -8.83
C ARG A 368 -19.60 11.07 -9.73
N ASP A 369 -19.01 12.24 -9.57
CA ASP A 369 -19.15 13.37 -10.47
C ASP A 369 -17.82 13.59 -11.19
N GLN A 370 -17.81 13.30 -12.48
CA GLN A 370 -16.61 13.36 -13.31
C GLN A 370 -16.85 14.25 -14.52
N ASN A 371 -15.94 15.18 -14.69
CA ASN A 371 -15.76 15.96 -15.90
C ASN A 371 -14.44 15.54 -16.54
N SER A 372 -14.44 15.21 -17.80
CA SER A 372 -13.21 14.92 -18.54
C SER A 372 -13.13 15.82 -19.77
N SER A 373 -11.93 16.28 -20.06
CA SER A 373 -11.67 17.02 -21.29
C SER A 373 -11.97 16.14 -22.52
N PRO A 374 -12.43 16.72 -23.62
CA PRO A 374 -12.68 15.97 -24.84
C PRO A 374 -11.45 15.13 -25.23
N ASN A 375 -11.69 13.88 -25.57
CA ASN A 375 -10.66 13.00 -26.13
C ASN A 375 -10.07 13.67 -27.37
N GLY A 376 -8.82 14.04 -27.34
CA GLY A 376 -8.16 14.68 -28.45
C GLY A 376 -7.67 16.10 -28.18
N ALA A 377 -8.14 16.79 -27.13
CA ALA A 377 -7.66 18.15 -26.82
C ALA A 377 -6.13 18.21 -26.74
N TYR A 378 -5.49 17.24 -26.09
CA TYR A 378 -4.05 17.08 -26.04
C TYR A 378 -3.45 16.73 -27.40
N HIS A 379 -4.11 15.87 -28.17
CA HIS A 379 -3.66 15.48 -29.51
C HIS A 379 -3.66 16.67 -30.46
N TYR A 380 -4.75 17.44 -30.49
CA TYR A 380 -4.83 18.63 -31.34
C TYR A 380 -3.87 19.74 -30.90
N ALA A 381 -3.60 19.87 -29.63
CA ALA A 381 -2.63 20.84 -29.14
C ALA A 381 -1.17 20.51 -29.47
N ARG A 382 -0.90 19.24 -29.82
CA ARG A 382 0.44 18.72 -30.15
C ARG A 382 0.72 18.73 -31.66
N THR A 383 -0.31 18.65 -32.51
CA THR A 383 -0.21 18.65 -33.97
C THR A 383 -0.13 20.06 -34.52
#